data_f14fccd25f64444933f7a531d1c8863e
#
_entry.id   f14fccd25f64444933f7a531d1c8863e
#
_cell.length_a   1.000
_cell.length_b   1.000
_cell.length_c   1.000
_cell.angle_alpha   90.00
_cell.angle_beta   90.00
_cell.angle_gamma   90.00
#
_symmetry.space_group_name_H-M   'P 1'
#
loop_
_entity.id
_entity.type
_entity.pdbx_description
1 polymer ?
#
loop_
_entity_poly.entity_id
_entity_poly.type
_entity_poly.pdbx_seq_one_letter_code
_entity_poly.pdbx_strand_id
1 'polypeptide(L)'
;MAEYFANLEKGVSSAAPITQFDAHNFKTRFACEIKNYDWARYFDRKEVRKYDRFAQYAMIAVAEAMRDSALEISESEADRYGVIWSTGVGGLTSFFEEVMDYAAGDGTPRFSPFFVPRMIPDLPAGYISIKYGFKGPNFCVSSACASSNHGMISAYDQIRCGRADVMVTGGSEALINIPSIGGFNSMMALSTRNDDPKTASRPFDKGRDGFVMGEGAAALILEEYEHAKARGAKIYCEFAGAGMSADAYHMTAPQPEGLGAVKSMQDALKEAGLDIKDVDYLNAHGTSTPLGDIAELKAIKTLFGEDVYGLNISSTKSMTGHLLGAAAAVEALACICAIEKGIVPPTINVEELDPEIDPELNLTLGKAQQRDVRVAMSNTFGFGGHNSTIVFRKL
;
A
#
# COMPACT_ATOMS: atom_id res chain seq x y z
N MET A 1 -0.15 -0.60 -14.42
CA MET A 1 -1.52 -0.38 -13.91
C MET A 1 -2.56 -1.29 -14.57
N ALA A 2 -2.67 -1.37 -15.91
CA ALA A 2 -3.72 -2.16 -16.59
C ALA A 2 -3.74 -3.66 -16.23
N GLU A 3 -2.58 -4.33 -16.22
CA GLU A 3 -2.48 -5.75 -15.84
C GLU A 3 -2.85 -5.98 -14.37
N TYR A 4 -2.41 -5.09 -13.49
CA TYR A 4 -2.75 -5.13 -12.07
C TYR A 4 -4.28 -5.14 -11.87
N PHE A 5 -4.98 -4.16 -12.46
CA PHE A 5 -6.42 -4.06 -12.29
C PHE A 5 -7.19 -5.20 -12.97
N ALA A 6 -6.73 -5.67 -14.14
CA ALA A 6 -7.32 -6.82 -14.80
C ALA A 6 -7.24 -8.11 -13.97
N ASN A 7 -6.19 -8.28 -13.18
CA ASN A 7 -6.07 -9.40 -12.24
C ASN A 7 -6.96 -9.20 -11.00
N LEU A 8 -7.09 -7.97 -10.50
CA LEU A 8 -8.04 -7.66 -9.41
C LEU A 8 -9.49 -7.95 -9.85
N GLU A 9 -9.90 -7.48 -11.03
CA GLU A 9 -11.24 -7.70 -11.57
C GLU A 9 -11.58 -9.20 -11.68
N LYS A 10 -10.59 -10.02 -12.05
CA LYS A 10 -10.74 -11.48 -12.18
C LYS A 10 -10.68 -12.23 -10.85
N GLY A 11 -10.36 -11.58 -9.74
CA GLY A 11 -10.18 -12.23 -8.45
C GLY A 11 -8.96 -13.16 -8.39
N VAL A 12 -7.82 -12.76 -8.98
CA VAL A 12 -6.63 -13.63 -9.05
C VAL A 12 -5.80 -13.48 -7.78
N SER A 13 -5.69 -14.56 -6.99
CA SER A 13 -4.78 -14.62 -5.84
C SER A 13 -3.33 -14.74 -6.29
N SER A 14 -2.45 -13.90 -5.73
CA SER A 14 -1.00 -13.91 -5.99
C SER A 14 -0.23 -14.84 -5.05
N ALA A 15 -0.87 -15.38 -4.01
CA ALA A 15 -0.22 -16.20 -2.99
C ALA A 15 0.30 -17.53 -3.58
N ALA A 16 1.55 -17.84 -3.27
CA ALA A 16 2.25 -19.05 -3.73
C ALA A 16 3.35 -19.44 -2.72
N PRO A 17 3.88 -20.66 -2.76
CA PRO A 17 5.04 -21.03 -1.94
C PRO A 17 6.20 -20.03 -2.10
N ILE A 18 6.87 -19.71 -0.99
CA ILE A 18 8.04 -18.84 -0.98
C ILE A 18 9.17 -19.45 -1.80
N THR A 19 9.78 -18.64 -2.68
CA THR A 19 10.91 -19.06 -3.52
C THR A 19 12.21 -18.31 -3.21
N GLN A 20 12.15 -17.22 -2.46
CA GLN A 20 13.29 -16.34 -2.16
C GLN A 20 14.26 -16.93 -1.12
N PHE A 21 13.80 -17.87 -0.29
CA PHE A 21 14.61 -18.63 0.68
C PHE A 21 13.96 -19.97 1.01
N ASP A 22 14.69 -20.86 1.67
CA ASP A 22 14.14 -22.13 2.13
C ASP A 22 13.25 -21.95 3.36
N ALA A 23 11.94 -22.03 3.14
CA ALA A 23 10.92 -21.80 4.17
C ALA A 23 10.42 -23.09 4.85
N HIS A 24 11.05 -24.27 4.63
CA HIS A 24 10.49 -25.56 5.09
C HIS A 24 10.30 -25.64 6.63
N ASN A 25 11.14 -24.94 7.40
CA ASN A 25 11.06 -24.90 8.87
C ASN A 25 10.15 -23.78 9.41
N PHE A 26 9.55 -22.96 8.55
CA PHE A 26 8.70 -21.84 8.96
C PHE A 26 7.24 -22.28 9.13
N LYS A 27 6.53 -21.64 10.06
CA LYS A 27 5.09 -21.84 10.23
C LYS A 27 4.31 -21.41 8.98
N THR A 28 4.70 -20.29 8.37
CA THR A 28 4.18 -19.79 7.09
C THR A 28 5.21 -20.02 6.01
N ARG A 29 4.84 -20.70 4.93
CA ARG A 29 5.72 -21.10 3.83
C ARG A 29 5.31 -20.54 2.48
N PHE A 30 4.44 -19.55 2.48
CA PHE A 30 3.90 -18.89 1.28
C PHE A 30 3.83 -17.37 1.47
N ALA A 31 3.79 -16.67 0.34
CA ALA A 31 3.68 -15.21 0.28
C ALA A 31 3.19 -14.76 -1.10
N CYS A 32 2.88 -13.49 -1.27
CA CYS A 32 2.62 -12.86 -2.56
C CYS A 32 3.91 -12.21 -3.08
N GLU A 33 4.81 -13.02 -3.64
CA GLU A 33 6.07 -12.58 -4.25
C GLU A 33 5.86 -11.96 -5.63
N ILE A 34 6.72 -11.00 -6.01
CA ILE A 34 6.86 -10.57 -7.41
C ILE A 34 7.50 -11.71 -8.21
N LYS A 35 6.72 -12.31 -9.12
CA LYS A 35 7.15 -13.46 -9.93
C LYS A 35 8.00 -13.02 -11.11
N ASN A 36 8.99 -13.87 -11.47
CA ASN A 36 9.85 -13.67 -12.65
C ASN A 36 10.59 -12.32 -12.64
N TYR A 37 10.93 -11.81 -11.47
CA TYR A 37 11.68 -10.58 -11.36
C TYR A 37 13.11 -10.75 -11.88
N ASP A 38 13.42 -10.00 -12.92
CA ASP A 38 14.76 -9.92 -13.51
C ASP A 38 15.22 -8.46 -13.52
N TRP A 39 16.10 -8.11 -12.59
CA TRP A 39 16.63 -6.76 -12.45
C TRP A 39 17.35 -6.27 -13.70
N ALA A 40 17.97 -7.17 -14.50
CA ALA A 40 18.74 -6.80 -15.69
C ALA A 40 17.89 -6.17 -16.81
N ARG A 41 16.55 -6.30 -16.73
CA ARG A 41 15.62 -5.61 -17.63
C ARG A 41 15.47 -4.11 -17.31
N TYR A 42 15.87 -3.67 -16.11
CA TYR A 42 15.56 -2.34 -15.59
C TYR A 42 16.80 -1.55 -15.20
N PHE A 43 17.88 -2.22 -14.82
CA PHE A 43 19.09 -1.62 -14.25
C PHE A 43 20.36 -2.19 -14.88
N ASP A 44 21.40 -1.38 -14.96
CA ASP A 44 22.74 -1.89 -15.22
C ASP A 44 23.36 -2.50 -13.95
N ARG A 45 24.52 -3.20 -14.14
CA ARG A 45 25.22 -3.86 -13.02
C ARG A 45 25.78 -2.88 -11.97
N LYS A 46 26.01 -1.61 -12.31
CA LYS A 46 26.50 -0.61 -11.34
C LYS A 46 25.35 -0.02 -10.54
N GLU A 47 24.22 0.20 -11.18
CA GLU A 47 23.00 0.71 -10.53
C GLU A 47 22.42 -0.29 -9.53
N VAL A 48 22.22 -1.56 -9.92
CA VAL A 48 21.59 -2.57 -9.08
C VAL A 48 22.35 -2.81 -7.78
N ARG A 49 23.67 -2.63 -7.78
CA ARG A 49 24.51 -2.75 -6.58
C ARG A 49 24.22 -1.71 -5.50
N LYS A 50 23.64 -0.57 -5.90
CA LYS A 50 23.30 0.55 -4.99
C LYS A 50 21.94 0.37 -4.33
N TYR A 51 21.09 -0.46 -4.90
CA TYR A 51 19.68 -0.55 -4.52
C TYR A 51 19.39 -1.88 -3.80
N ASP A 52 18.77 -1.81 -2.62
CA ASP A 52 18.03 -2.93 -2.07
C ASP A 52 16.78 -3.19 -2.94
N ARG A 53 16.19 -4.35 -2.81
CA ARG A 53 15.05 -4.77 -3.63
C ARG A 53 13.85 -3.82 -3.51
N PHE A 54 13.56 -3.29 -2.32
CA PHE A 54 12.48 -2.32 -2.17
C PHE A 54 12.72 -1.02 -2.97
N ALA A 55 13.97 -0.56 -3.03
CA ALA A 55 14.35 0.59 -3.83
C ALA A 55 14.29 0.29 -5.35
N GLN A 56 14.63 -0.94 -5.76
CA GLN A 56 14.49 -1.37 -7.15
C GLN A 56 13.01 -1.32 -7.58
N TYR A 57 12.10 -1.83 -6.74
CA TYR A 57 10.66 -1.77 -7.01
C TYR A 57 10.14 -0.33 -7.09
N ALA A 58 10.60 0.55 -6.19
CA ALA A 58 10.29 1.97 -6.22
C ALA A 58 10.68 2.60 -7.57
N MET A 59 11.92 2.40 -8.00
CA MET A 59 12.44 2.97 -9.25
C MET A 59 11.69 2.48 -10.48
N ILE A 60 11.23 1.23 -10.49
CA ILE A 60 10.45 0.65 -11.60
C ILE A 60 9.04 1.26 -11.61
N ALA A 61 8.36 1.31 -10.47
CA ALA A 61 7.02 1.88 -10.37
C ALA A 61 7.00 3.38 -10.75
N VAL A 62 7.98 4.14 -10.27
CA VAL A 62 8.11 5.55 -10.62
C VAL A 62 8.42 5.74 -12.11
N ALA A 63 9.27 4.89 -12.70
CA ALA A 63 9.54 4.97 -14.14
C ALA A 63 8.27 4.69 -14.99
N GLU A 64 7.36 3.85 -14.53
CA GLU A 64 6.05 3.65 -15.16
C GLU A 64 5.17 4.89 -14.99
N ALA A 65 5.06 5.43 -13.77
CA ALA A 65 4.25 6.61 -13.49
C ALA A 65 4.74 7.86 -14.26
N MET A 66 6.05 8.07 -14.35
CA MET A 66 6.62 9.17 -15.12
C MET A 66 6.32 9.07 -16.61
N ARG A 67 6.35 7.86 -17.17
CA ARG A 67 5.95 7.66 -18.58
C ARG A 67 4.46 7.91 -18.80
N ASP A 68 3.62 7.44 -17.87
CA ASP A 68 2.17 7.58 -17.95
C ASP A 68 1.73 9.04 -17.80
N SER A 69 2.35 9.79 -16.90
CA SER A 69 2.05 11.22 -16.68
C SER A 69 2.50 12.13 -17.81
N ALA A 70 3.41 11.66 -18.68
CA ALA A 70 4.07 12.48 -19.70
C ALA A 70 4.62 13.81 -19.14
N LEU A 71 5.05 13.80 -17.87
CA LEU A 71 5.61 14.99 -17.21
C LEU A 71 6.99 15.30 -17.78
N GLU A 72 7.11 16.47 -18.41
CA GLU A 72 8.39 17.04 -18.83
C GLU A 72 8.91 17.96 -17.72
N ILE A 73 10.19 17.86 -17.42
CA ILE A 73 10.82 18.61 -16.33
C ILE A 73 11.69 19.70 -16.92
N SER A 74 11.32 20.97 -16.64
CA SER A 74 12.18 22.09 -16.93
C SER A 74 13.11 22.38 -15.76
N GLU A 75 14.33 22.84 -16.03
CA GLU A 75 15.28 23.21 -14.98
C GLU A 75 14.76 24.36 -14.11
N SER A 76 13.96 25.26 -14.68
CA SER A 76 13.36 26.40 -13.99
C SER A 76 12.25 26.01 -12.99
N GLU A 77 11.65 24.83 -13.15
CA GLU A 77 10.56 24.33 -12.30
C GLU A 77 11.00 23.24 -11.33
N ALA A 78 12.25 22.78 -11.45
CA ALA A 78 12.77 21.66 -10.68
C ALA A 78 12.60 21.81 -9.16
N ASP A 79 12.68 23.03 -8.63
CA ASP A 79 12.50 23.33 -7.21
C ASP A 79 11.03 23.21 -6.75
N ARG A 80 10.08 23.11 -7.71
CA ARG A 80 8.65 22.90 -7.47
C ARG A 80 8.23 21.45 -7.57
N TYR A 81 9.15 20.54 -7.94
CA TYR A 81 8.89 19.12 -8.09
C TYR A 81 9.58 18.34 -6.97
N GLY A 82 8.80 17.59 -6.20
CA GLY A 82 9.29 16.89 -5.01
C GLY A 82 9.01 15.39 -5.04
N VAL A 83 9.56 14.70 -4.04
CA VAL A 83 9.38 13.27 -3.85
C VAL A 83 9.12 12.97 -2.38
N ILE A 84 8.00 12.32 -2.07
CA ILE A 84 7.76 11.72 -0.77
C ILE A 84 7.48 10.24 -0.98
N TRP A 85 8.44 9.40 -0.58
CA TRP A 85 8.35 7.97 -0.77
C TRP A 85 8.15 7.26 0.55
N SER A 86 7.50 6.08 0.55
CA SER A 86 7.16 5.39 1.78
C SER A 86 7.60 3.94 1.78
N THR A 87 7.98 3.46 2.96
CA THR A 87 8.23 2.06 3.25
C THR A 87 8.01 1.80 4.74
N GLY A 88 7.63 0.61 5.12
CA GLY A 88 7.45 0.24 6.53
C GLY A 88 8.77 -0.01 7.23
N VAL A 89 9.73 -0.64 6.55
CA VAL A 89 10.98 -1.12 7.16
C VAL A 89 12.22 -0.72 6.37
N GLY A 90 12.13 -0.62 5.03
CA GLY A 90 13.30 -0.34 4.18
C GLY A 90 14.13 -1.59 3.87
N GLY A 91 15.45 -1.44 3.77
CA GLY A 91 16.38 -2.45 3.26
C GLY A 91 16.79 -3.55 4.23
N LEU A 92 15.82 -4.17 4.91
CA LEU A 92 16.07 -5.24 5.88
C LEU A 92 16.76 -6.46 5.26
N THR A 93 16.47 -6.77 4.00
CA THR A 93 17.13 -7.89 3.29
C THR A 93 18.63 -7.63 3.18
N SER A 94 19.03 -6.45 2.71
CA SER A 94 20.45 -6.08 2.64
C SER A 94 21.10 -6.02 4.02
N PHE A 95 20.41 -5.52 5.03
CA PHE A 95 20.91 -5.52 6.40
C PHE A 95 21.18 -6.94 6.91
N PHE A 96 20.22 -7.83 6.73
CA PHE A 96 20.33 -9.21 7.19
C PHE A 96 21.48 -9.95 6.49
N GLU A 97 21.58 -9.84 5.17
CA GLU A 97 22.65 -10.48 4.37
C GLU A 97 24.04 -10.03 4.84
N GLU A 98 24.29 -8.73 4.93
CA GLU A 98 25.60 -8.17 5.33
C GLU A 98 25.97 -8.56 6.78
N VAL A 99 24.99 -8.60 7.69
CA VAL A 99 25.23 -9.04 9.07
C VAL A 99 25.53 -10.54 9.15
N MET A 100 24.85 -11.36 8.37
CA MET A 100 25.11 -12.80 8.30
C MET A 100 26.47 -13.10 7.68
N ASP A 101 26.85 -12.38 6.62
CA ASP A 101 28.17 -12.51 6.01
C ASP A 101 29.29 -12.12 6.99
N TYR A 102 29.10 -11.03 7.75
CA TYR A 102 30.04 -10.66 8.81
C TYR A 102 30.14 -11.72 9.90
N ALA A 103 29.00 -12.26 10.36
CA ALA A 103 28.96 -13.26 11.42
C ALA A 103 29.59 -14.60 11.01
N ALA A 104 29.53 -14.95 9.72
CA ALA A 104 30.15 -16.16 9.16
C ALA A 104 31.65 -15.98 8.84
N GLY A 105 32.17 -14.74 8.89
CA GLY A 105 33.54 -14.40 8.57
C GLY A 105 34.53 -14.54 9.72
N ASP A 106 35.71 -13.95 9.54
CA ASP A 106 36.84 -13.98 10.47
C ASP A 106 36.79 -12.82 11.52
N GLY A 107 35.70 -12.08 11.61
CA GLY A 107 35.55 -10.92 12.47
C GLY A 107 36.10 -9.62 11.87
N THR A 108 36.65 -9.65 10.68
CA THR A 108 37.06 -8.43 9.96
C THR A 108 35.83 -7.72 9.42
N PRO A 109 35.58 -6.42 9.72
CA PRO A 109 34.39 -5.71 9.27
C PRO A 109 34.47 -5.34 7.77
N ARG A 110 34.14 -6.27 6.91
CA ARG A 110 34.14 -6.12 5.44
C ARG A 110 32.69 -5.94 4.95
N PHE A 111 32.12 -4.76 5.16
CA PHE A 111 30.79 -4.40 4.66
C PHE A 111 30.86 -3.78 3.27
N SER A 112 29.80 -3.93 2.49
CA SER A 112 29.62 -3.25 1.22
C SER A 112 29.70 -1.71 1.42
N PRO A 113 30.37 -0.95 0.54
CA PRO A 113 30.30 0.52 0.59
C PRO A 113 28.86 1.05 0.38
N PHE A 114 27.99 0.23 -0.13
CA PHE A 114 26.56 0.55 -0.31
C PHE A 114 25.67 0.01 0.83
N PHE A 115 26.23 -0.59 1.87
CA PHE A 115 25.46 -1.20 2.96
C PHE A 115 24.49 -0.19 3.58
N VAL A 116 24.98 0.95 4.07
CA VAL A 116 24.13 1.98 4.69
C VAL A 116 23.12 2.56 3.67
N PRO A 117 23.51 3.00 2.45
CA PRO A 117 22.54 3.46 1.45
C PRO A 117 21.47 2.42 1.06
N ARG A 118 21.79 1.14 1.04
CA ARG A 118 20.82 0.08 0.74
C ARG A 118 19.84 -0.17 1.89
N MET A 119 20.27 0.09 3.12
CA MET A 119 19.49 -0.20 4.33
C MET A 119 18.47 0.90 4.65
N ILE A 120 18.86 2.19 4.54
CA ILE A 120 18.03 3.29 5.04
C ILE A 120 16.79 3.56 4.17
N PRO A 121 15.63 3.82 4.82
CA PRO A 121 14.32 3.89 4.15
C PRO A 121 14.15 5.06 3.17
N ASP A 122 14.89 6.15 3.34
CA ASP A 122 14.71 7.40 2.58
C ASP A 122 15.38 7.39 1.20
N LEU A 123 16.30 6.45 0.96
CA LEU A 123 17.08 6.42 -0.27
C LEU A 123 16.25 6.33 -1.55
N PRO A 124 15.14 5.60 -1.63
CA PRO A 124 14.30 5.65 -2.82
C PRO A 124 13.84 7.05 -3.20
N ALA A 125 13.46 7.90 -2.21
CA ALA A 125 13.12 9.30 -2.48
C ALA A 125 14.32 10.07 -3.06
N GLY A 126 15.51 9.87 -2.49
CA GLY A 126 16.75 10.45 -2.98
C GLY A 126 17.11 9.96 -4.39
N TYR A 127 17.02 8.67 -4.66
CA TYR A 127 17.31 8.09 -5.98
C TYR A 127 16.37 8.59 -7.07
N ILE A 128 15.07 8.72 -6.77
CA ILE A 128 14.06 9.27 -7.67
C ILE A 128 14.42 10.73 -7.99
N SER A 129 14.68 11.53 -6.96
CA SER A 129 15.08 12.93 -7.08
C SER A 129 16.32 13.09 -7.97
N ILE A 130 17.39 12.32 -7.72
CA ILE A 130 18.62 12.32 -8.52
C ILE A 130 18.35 11.95 -9.99
N LYS A 131 17.54 10.90 -10.21
CA LYS A 131 17.25 10.39 -11.56
C LYS A 131 16.48 11.39 -12.41
N TYR A 132 15.52 12.10 -11.81
CA TYR A 132 14.63 12.98 -12.55
C TYR A 132 14.94 14.48 -12.36
N GLY A 133 15.93 14.82 -11.53
CA GLY A 133 16.32 16.21 -11.29
C GLY A 133 15.34 17.00 -10.43
N PHE A 134 14.52 16.34 -9.60
CA PHE A 134 13.59 17.01 -8.69
C PHE A 134 14.33 17.63 -7.52
N LYS A 135 14.10 18.92 -7.23
CA LYS A 135 14.80 19.70 -6.21
C LYS A 135 13.86 20.23 -5.11
N GLY A 136 12.57 19.95 -5.21
CA GLY A 136 11.56 20.29 -4.21
C GLY A 136 11.63 19.42 -2.95
N PRO A 137 10.57 19.40 -2.11
CA PRO A 137 10.54 18.61 -0.88
C PRO A 137 10.87 17.14 -1.13
N ASN A 138 11.81 16.57 -0.34
CA ASN A 138 12.28 15.19 -0.52
C ASN A 138 12.50 14.53 0.85
N PHE A 139 11.69 13.52 1.18
CA PHE A 139 11.83 12.74 2.41
C PHE A 139 11.05 11.44 2.35
N CYS A 140 11.26 10.59 3.37
CA CYS A 140 10.54 9.31 3.54
C CYS A 140 9.53 9.41 4.68
N VAL A 141 8.43 8.65 4.53
CA VAL A 141 7.44 8.43 5.59
C VAL A 141 7.41 6.96 5.96
N SER A 142 7.49 6.67 7.27
CA SER A 142 7.34 5.33 7.84
C SER A 142 6.38 5.36 9.02
N SER A 143 5.30 4.59 8.92
CA SER A 143 4.25 4.40 9.93
C SER A 143 3.61 3.02 9.80
N ALA A 144 4.47 2.01 9.77
CA ALA A 144 4.09 0.61 9.56
C ALA A 144 3.19 0.45 8.31
N CYS A 145 2.03 -0.23 8.44
CA CYS A 145 1.13 -0.47 7.30
C CYS A 145 0.52 0.82 6.72
N ALA A 146 0.46 1.92 7.49
CA ALA A 146 -0.09 3.19 7.04
C ALA A 146 0.93 4.08 6.29
N SER A 147 2.18 3.62 6.12
CA SER A 147 3.27 4.44 5.57
C SER A 147 2.93 5.13 4.26
N SER A 148 2.47 4.38 3.25
CA SER A 148 2.20 4.98 1.93
C SER A 148 0.96 5.88 1.92
N ASN A 149 -0.05 5.64 2.77
CA ASN A 149 -1.13 6.61 2.95
C ASN A 149 -0.60 7.93 3.53
N HIS A 150 0.14 7.86 4.63
CA HIS A 150 0.75 9.05 5.24
C HIS A 150 1.71 9.77 4.28
N GLY A 151 2.45 9.02 3.44
CA GLY A 151 3.29 9.59 2.41
C GLY A 151 2.50 10.33 1.34
N MET A 152 1.41 9.74 0.85
CA MET A 152 0.50 10.38 -0.11
C MET A 152 -0.16 11.62 0.48
N ILE A 153 -0.62 11.57 1.73
CA ILE A 153 -1.17 12.72 2.46
C ILE A 153 -0.12 13.82 2.59
N SER A 154 1.11 13.46 3.00
CA SER A 154 2.19 14.44 3.11
C SER A 154 2.53 15.09 1.77
N ALA A 155 2.48 14.35 0.66
CA ALA A 155 2.68 14.88 -0.69
C ALA A 155 1.54 15.83 -1.11
N TYR A 156 0.31 15.44 -0.84
CA TYR A 156 -0.88 16.26 -1.05
C TYR A 156 -0.80 17.61 -0.28
N ASP A 157 -0.36 17.56 0.99
CA ASP A 157 -0.16 18.75 1.81
C ASP A 157 0.91 19.70 1.25
N GLN A 158 2.02 19.16 0.66
CA GLN A 158 3.01 20.02 0.02
C GLN A 158 2.41 20.82 -1.11
N ILE A 159 1.56 20.22 -1.93
CA ILE A 159 0.87 20.91 -3.04
C ILE A 159 -0.14 21.91 -2.49
N ARG A 160 -1.01 21.52 -1.56
CA ARG A 160 -2.02 22.39 -0.96
C ARG A 160 -1.43 23.62 -0.25
N CYS A 161 -0.27 23.44 0.39
CA CYS A 161 0.45 24.53 1.03
C CYS A 161 1.27 25.39 0.05
N GLY A 162 1.19 25.13 -1.26
CA GLY A 162 1.92 25.87 -2.28
C GLY A 162 3.45 25.69 -2.26
N ARG A 163 3.94 24.60 -1.63
CA ARG A 163 5.38 24.31 -1.55
C ARG A 163 5.89 23.51 -2.75
N ALA A 164 5.02 22.81 -3.45
CA ALA A 164 5.30 22.08 -4.67
C ALA A 164 4.12 22.17 -5.63
N ASP A 165 4.37 22.00 -6.92
CA ASP A 165 3.33 21.88 -7.94
C ASP A 165 3.15 20.42 -8.36
N VAL A 166 4.22 19.62 -8.25
CA VAL A 166 4.21 18.20 -8.54
C VAL A 166 4.92 17.42 -7.43
N MET A 167 4.31 16.34 -6.98
CA MET A 167 4.89 15.40 -6.02
C MET A 167 4.83 13.97 -6.55
N VAL A 168 5.98 13.32 -6.66
CA VAL A 168 6.06 11.87 -6.82
C VAL A 168 5.89 11.24 -5.45
N THR A 169 4.92 10.35 -5.32
CA THR A 169 4.63 9.67 -4.06
C THR A 169 4.21 8.23 -4.27
N GLY A 170 4.09 7.49 -3.19
CA GLY A 170 3.73 6.09 -3.19
C GLY A 170 4.51 5.31 -2.14
N GLY A 171 4.74 4.03 -2.40
CA GLY A 171 5.48 3.20 -1.47
C GLY A 171 6.00 1.91 -2.10
N SER A 172 7.01 1.35 -1.46
CA SER A 172 7.60 0.07 -1.85
C SER A 172 8.00 -0.75 -0.63
N GLU A 173 7.86 -2.08 -0.75
CA GLU A 173 8.25 -3.03 0.29
C GLU A 173 8.81 -4.31 -0.33
N ALA A 174 9.86 -4.88 0.28
CA ALA A 174 10.48 -6.15 -0.13
C ALA A 174 10.91 -6.94 1.11
N LEU A 175 9.93 -7.44 1.85
CA LEU A 175 10.12 -8.08 3.16
C LEU A 175 9.86 -9.59 3.17
N ILE A 176 9.84 -10.23 2.01
CA ILE A 176 9.76 -11.70 1.96
C ILE A 176 11.18 -12.26 2.16
N ASN A 177 11.60 -12.29 3.41
CA ASN A 177 12.92 -12.74 3.87
C ASN A 177 12.81 -13.45 5.23
N ILE A 178 13.89 -14.10 5.62
CA ILE A 178 13.98 -14.90 6.85
C ILE A 178 13.57 -14.11 8.11
N PRO A 179 14.16 -12.93 8.42
CA PRO A 179 13.80 -12.22 9.65
C PRO A 179 12.36 -11.71 9.66
N SER A 180 11.82 -11.26 8.54
CA SER A 180 10.45 -10.76 8.49
C SER A 180 9.41 -11.88 8.66
N ILE A 181 9.50 -12.94 7.86
CA ILE A 181 8.59 -14.08 7.98
C ILE A 181 8.71 -14.71 9.38
N GLY A 182 9.93 -14.89 9.89
CA GLY A 182 10.17 -15.41 11.24
C GLY A 182 9.61 -14.52 12.34
N GLY A 183 9.81 -13.21 12.23
CA GLY A 183 9.31 -12.22 13.18
C GLY A 183 7.78 -12.20 13.24
N PHE A 184 7.11 -12.11 12.09
CA PHE A 184 5.64 -12.11 12.03
C PHE A 184 5.04 -13.48 12.41
N ASN A 185 5.72 -14.61 12.14
CA ASN A 185 5.33 -15.92 12.66
C ASN A 185 5.40 -15.98 14.19
N SER A 186 6.42 -15.35 14.81
CA SER A 186 6.54 -15.28 16.27
C SER A 186 5.42 -14.48 16.91
N MET A 187 4.90 -13.47 16.20
CA MET A 187 3.74 -12.68 16.60
C MET A 187 2.40 -13.38 16.33
N MET A 188 2.40 -14.54 15.65
CA MET A 188 1.19 -15.21 15.16
C MET A 188 0.31 -14.32 14.28
N ALA A 189 0.93 -13.44 13.48
CA ALA A 189 0.23 -12.49 12.65
C ALA A 189 -0.01 -12.99 11.22
N LEU A 190 0.78 -13.99 10.77
CA LEU A 190 0.67 -14.59 9.43
C LEU A 190 -0.25 -15.80 9.42
N SER A 191 -1.00 -15.95 8.33
CA SER A 191 -1.73 -17.18 8.04
C SER A 191 -0.78 -18.37 7.93
N THR A 192 -1.23 -19.51 8.41
CA THR A 192 -0.50 -20.78 8.35
C THR A 192 -1.14 -21.82 7.42
N ARG A 193 -2.05 -21.38 6.54
CA ARG A 193 -2.76 -22.23 5.55
C ARG A 193 -1.84 -22.70 4.43
N ASN A 194 -0.81 -23.47 4.77
CA ASN A 194 0.22 -23.93 3.84
C ASN A 194 -0.27 -24.92 2.77
N ASP A 195 -1.38 -25.61 3.04
CA ASP A 195 -1.94 -26.62 2.13
C ASP A 195 -2.67 -25.98 0.95
N ASP A 196 -3.19 -24.76 1.14
CA ASP A 196 -3.83 -23.98 0.08
C ASP A 196 -3.50 -22.47 0.19
N PRO A 197 -2.29 -22.05 -0.23
CA PRO A 197 -1.86 -20.66 -0.15
C PRO A 197 -2.80 -19.68 -0.86
N LYS A 198 -3.43 -20.09 -1.95
CA LYS A 198 -4.28 -19.22 -2.76
C LYS A 198 -5.53 -18.74 -2.02
N THR A 199 -6.00 -19.52 -1.07
CA THR A 199 -7.18 -19.17 -0.25
C THR A 199 -6.81 -18.66 1.15
N ALA A 200 -5.51 -18.43 1.43
CA ALA A 200 -5.03 -18.04 2.75
C ALA A 200 -5.41 -16.61 3.14
N SER A 201 -5.31 -15.65 2.20
CA SER A 201 -5.80 -14.30 2.43
C SER A 201 -7.32 -14.29 2.17
N ARG A 202 -8.08 -14.22 3.26
CA ARG A 202 -9.55 -14.37 3.27
C ARG A 202 -10.24 -13.38 4.20
N PRO A 203 -10.12 -12.06 3.90
CA PRO A 203 -10.74 -11.03 4.74
C PRO A 203 -12.24 -11.32 4.95
N PHE A 204 -12.73 -11.10 6.18
CA PHE A 204 -14.12 -11.29 6.58
C PHE A 204 -14.59 -12.73 6.70
N ASP A 205 -13.82 -13.71 6.27
CA ASP A 205 -14.16 -15.14 6.41
C ASP A 205 -13.97 -15.59 7.85
N LYS A 206 -14.87 -16.47 8.32
CA LYS A 206 -14.82 -17.06 9.65
C LYS A 206 -13.54 -17.86 9.93
N GLY A 207 -12.99 -18.50 8.91
CA GLY A 207 -11.78 -19.32 8.98
C GLY A 207 -10.48 -18.57 8.73
N ARG A 208 -10.46 -17.23 8.77
CA ARG A 208 -9.24 -16.44 8.63
C ARG A 208 -8.33 -16.60 9.84
N ASP A 209 -7.02 -16.69 9.61
CA ASP A 209 -6.03 -17.01 10.64
C ASP A 209 -4.81 -16.07 10.64
N GLY A 210 -4.87 -14.96 9.90
CA GLY A 210 -3.78 -14.00 9.78
C GLY A 210 -3.60 -13.48 8.36
N PHE A 211 -2.73 -12.51 8.18
CA PHE A 211 -2.49 -11.94 6.85
C PHE A 211 -1.49 -12.77 6.03
N VAL A 212 -1.51 -12.60 4.72
CA VAL A 212 -0.50 -13.12 3.79
C VAL A 212 0.45 -11.98 3.43
N MET A 213 1.75 -12.16 3.65
CA MET A 213 2.73 -11.13 3.31
C MET A 213 2.83 -10.95 1.79
N GLY A 214 2.86 -9.71 1.34
CA GLY A 214 3.11 -9.34 -0.05
C GLY A 214 4.32 -8.41 -0.19
N GLU A 215 4.83 -8.29 -1.40
CA GLU A 215 5.88 -7.33 -1.77
C GLU A 215 5.52 -6.60 -3.05
N GLY A 216 6.12 -5.42 -3.27
CA GLY A 216 5.90 -4.64 -4.47
C GLY A 216 6.04 -3.15 -4.27
N ALA A 217 5.55 -2.38 -5.25
CA ALA A 217 5.51 -0.93 -5.22
C ALA A 217 4.37 -0.37 -6.06
N ALA A 218 3.90 0.81 -5.69
CA ALA A 218 3.06 1.64 -6.54
C ALA A 218 3.48 3.11 -6.42
N ALA A 219 3.33 3.85 -7.52
CA ALA A 219 3.70 5.25 -7.61
C ALA A 219 2.53 6.07 -8.17
N LEU A 220 2.33 7.25 -7.61
CA LEU A 220 1.40 8.26 -8.05
C LEU A 220 2.17 9.56 -8.33
N ILE A 221 1.74 10.28 -9.36
CA ILE A 221 2.12 11.67 -9.59
C ILE A 221 0.93 12.52 -9.13
N LEU A 222 1.09 13.21 -8.01
CA LEU A 222 0.15 14.24 -7.58
C LEU A 222 0.58 15.57 -8.17
N GLU A 223 -0.36 16.28 -8.73
CA GLU A 223 -0.08 17.52 -9.46
C GLU A 223 -1.16 18.56 -9.16
N GLU A 224 -0.76 19.82 -9.01
CA GLU A 224 -1.70 20.93 -8.89
C GLU A 224 -2.59 20.99 -10.12
N TYR A 225 -3.90 21.22 -9.91
CA TYR A 225 -4.90 21.04 -10.95
C TYR A 225 -4.72 21.99 -12.16
N GLU A 226 -4.46 23.27 -11.94
CA GLU A 226 -4.28 24.21 -13.05
C GLU A 226 -2.94 23.99 -13.77
N HIS A 227 -1.90 23.51 -13.04
CA HIS A 227 -0.65 23.08 -13.64
C HIS A 227 -0.88 21.88 -14.57
N ALA A 228 -1.58 20.86 -14.11
CA ALA A 228 -1.91 19.67 -14.91
C ALA A 228 -2.73 20.02 -16.17
N LYS A 229 -3.74 20.87 -16.00
CA LYS A 229 -4.56 21.38 -17.11
C LYS A 229 -3.76 22.18 -18.15
N ALA A 230 -2.89 23.07 -17.68
CA ALA A 230 -2.09 23.92 -18.56
C ALA A 230 -1.20 23.14 -19.52
N ARG A 231 -0.67 22.00 -19.07
CA ARG A 231 0.15 21.10 -19.90
C ARG A 231 -0.65 20.00 -20.63
N GLY A 232 -1.99 19.96 -20.46
CA GLY A 232 -2.85 18.96 -21.10
C GLY A 232 -2.66 17.56 -20.56
N ALA A 233 -2.35 17.41 -19.27
CA ALA A 233 -2.17 16.12 -18.62
C ALA A 233 -3.44 15.27 -18.64
N LYS A 234 -3.28 13.94 -18.75
CA LYS A 234 -4.38 13.03 -18.41
C LYS A 234 -4.56 13.02 -16.89
N ILE A 235 -5.70 13.45 -16.43
CA ILE A 235 -6.07 13.43 -15.02
C ILE A 235 -7.00 12.24 -14.79
N TYR A 236 -6.63 11.33 -13.86
CA TYR A 236 -7.44 10.16 -13.53
C TYR A 236 -8.58 10.50 -12.57
N CYS A 237 -8.27 11.25 -11.52
CA CYS A 237 -9.20 11.70 -10.49
C CYS A 237 -8.56 12.81 -9.66
N GLU A 238 -9.34 13.39 -8.77
CA GLU A 238 -8.88 14.29 -7.72
C GLU A 238 -8.52 13.49 -6.46
N PHE A 239 -7.38 13.79 -5.83
CA PHE A 239 -7.12 13.45 -4.44
C PHE A 239 -7.88 14.48 -3.59
N ALA A 240 -9.09 14.12 -3.16
CA ALA A 240 -10.08 15.08 -2.65
C ALA A 240 -9.91 15.39 -1.16
N GLY A 241 -9.43 14.44 -0.38
CA GLY A 241 -9.26 14.63 1.06
C GLY A 241 -8.56 13.49 1.74
N ALA A 242 -8.14 13.74 2.97
CA ALA A 242 -7.39 12.80 3.81
C ALA A 242 -7.75 12.96 5.28
N GLY A 243 -7.58 11.88 6.04
CA GLY A 243 -7.76 11.90 7.49
C GLY A 243 -6.75 11.00 8.16
N MET A 244 -6.29 11.41 9.31
CA MET A 244 -5.33 10.69 10.14
C MET A 244 -5.73 10.72 11.60
N SER A 245 -5.52 9.61 12.31
CA SER A 245 -5.72 9.53 13.75
C SER A 245 -4.83 8.48 14.39
N ALA A 246 -4.84 8.41 15.70
CA ALA A 246 -4.17 7.35 16.45
C ALA A 246 -5.16 6.69 17.42
N ASP A 247 -5.07 5.36 17.56
CA ASP A 247 -5.88 4.60 18.52
C ASP A 247 -5.47 4.89 19.99
N ALA A 248 -4.18 5.17 20.22
CA ALA A 248 -3.61 5.30 21.56
C ALA A 248 -4.02 4.15 22.52
N TYR A 249 -4.05 2.93 22.00
CA TYR A 249 -4.60 1.77 22.69
C TYR A 249 -3.59 0.64 22.93
N HIS A 250 -3.01 0.06 21.87
CA HIS A 250 -2.08 -1.06 21.93
C HIS A 250 -1.07 -1.02 20.78
N MET A 251 0.11 -1.63 20.95
CA MET A 251 1.16 -1.59 19.92
C MET A 251 0.79 -2.31 18.62
N THR A 252 -0.06 -3.34 18.67
CA THR A 252 -0.39 -4.17 17.49
C THR A 252 -1.88 -4.46 17.33
N ALA A 253 -2.66 -4.48 18.43
CA ALA A 253 -4.09 -4.72 18.36
C ALA A 253 -4.86 -3.43 18.07
N PRO A 254 -5.88 -3.47 17.18
CA PRO A 254 -6.75 -2.32 16.95
C PRO A 254 -7.60 -2.01 18.19
N GLN A 255 -8.05 -0.78 18.31
CA GLN A 255 -9.07 -0.42 19.29
C GLN A 255 -10.38 -1.14 18.92
N PRO A 256 -11.03 -1.90 19.84
CA PRO A 256 -12.11 -2.84 19.51
C PRO A 256 -13.33 -2.22 18.81
N GLU A 257 -13.67 -0.97 19.16
CA GLU A 257 -14.79 -0.23 18.55
C GLU A 257 -14.38 0.56 17.30
N GLY A 258 -13.08 0.53 16.92
CA GLY A 258 -12.56 1.22 15.74
C GLY A 258 -12.68 2.74 15.76
N LEU A 259 -12.69 3.37 16.96
CA LEU A 259 -12.93 4.82 17.09
C LEU A 259 -11.89 5.66 16.35
N GLY A 260 -10.63 5.23 16.33
CA GLY A 260 -9.58 5.88 15.54
C GLY A 260 -9.89 5.81 14.04
N ALA A 261 -10.32 4.66 13.55
CA ALA A 261 -10.72 4.48 12.16
C ALA A 261 -11.93 5.36 11.80
N VAL A 262 -12.96 5.43 12.66
CA VAL A 262 -14.10 6.36 12.49
C VAL A 262 -13.58 7.78 12.33
N LYS A 263 -12.68 8.23 13.21
CA LYS A 263 -12.13 9.58 13.18
C LYS A 263 -11.36 9.88 11.90
N SER A 264 -10.51 8.96 11.43
CA SER A 264 -9.75 9.17 10.18
C SER A 264 -10.67 9.26 8.97
N MET A 265 -11.71 8.43 8.88
CA MET A 265 -12.70 8.50 7.81
C MET A 265 -13.53 9.80 7.86
N GLN A 266 -13.96 10.21 9.03
CA GLN A 266 -14.69 11.49 9.22
C GLN A 266 -13.87 12.70 8.77
N ASP A 267 -12.60 12.75 9.19
CA ASP A 267 -11.72 13.86 8.82
C ASP A 267 -11.45 13.90 7.31
N ALA A 268 -11.28 12.71 6.68
CA ALA A 268 -11.09 12.62 5.25
C ALA A 268 -12.31 13.13 4.46
N LEU A 269 -13.52 12.77 4.85
CA LEU A 269 -14.74 13.26 4.23
C LEU A 269 -14.93 14.77 4.46
N LYS A 270 -14.67 15.23 5.68
CA LYS A 270 -14.73 16.66 6.00
C LYS A 270 -13.76 17.48 5.16
N GLU A 271 -12.54 17.01 5.00
CA GLU A 271 -11.55 17.71 4.16
C GLU A 271 -11.95 17.72 2.69
N ALA A 272 -12.51 16.60 2.20
CA ALA A 272 -13.02 16.49 0.84
C ALA A 272 -14.29 17.33 0.59
N GLY A 273 -14.94 17.83 1.63
CA GLY A 273 -16.24 18.51 1.53
C GLY A 273 -17.36 17.57 1.06
N LEU A 274 -17.28 16.30 1.44
CA LEU A 274 -18.22 15.25 1.03
C LEU A 274 -19.05 14.73 2.22
N ASP A 275 -20.27 14.27 1.90
CA ASP A 275 -21.11 13.52 2.83
C ASP A 275 -20.85 12.01 2.72
N ILE A 276 -21.21 11.23 3.74
CA ILE A 276 -21.13 9.76 3.73
C ILE A 276 -21.86 9.14 2.52
N LYS A 277 -22.96 9.76 2.08
CA LYS A 277 -23.78 9.30 0.93
C LYS A 277 -23.08 9.43 -0.43
N ASP A 278 -22.05 10.27 -0.49
CA ASP A 278 -21.31 10.48 -1.74
C ASP A 278 -20.33 9.33 -2.03
N VAL A 279 -20.01 8.51 -1.01
CA VAL A 279 -19.02 7.44 -1.14
C VAL A 279 -19.65 6.21 -1.80
N ASP A 280 -19.12 5.81 -2.95
CA ASP A 280 -19.56 4.65 -3.70
C ASP A 280 -18.78 3.39 -3.36
N TYR A 281 -17.48 3.53 -3.12
CA TYR A 281 -16.56 2.42 -2.88
C TYR A 281 -15.62 2.72 -1.71
N LEU A 282 -15.47 1.74 -0.82
CA LEU A 282 -14.48 1.74 0.24
C LEU A 282 -13.55 0.52 0.09
N ASN A 283 -12.27 0.79 -0.21
CA ASN A 283 -11.22 -0.20 -0.14
C ASN A 283 -10.80 -0.35 1.31
N ALA A 284 -11.16 -1.46 1.92
CA ALA A 284 -10.90 -1.74 3.32
C ALA A 284 -9.44 -2.12 3.56
N HIS A 285 -8.94 -1.82 4.75
CA HIS A 285 -7.67 -2.37 5.20
C HIS A 285 -7.71 -3.90 5.21
N GLY A 286 -8.75 -4.51 5.77
CA GLY A 286 -9.15 -5.90 5.59
C GLY A 286 -7.99 -6.88 5.42
N THR A 287 -7.20 -7.10 6.48
CA THR A 287 -5.95 -7.88 6.40
C THR A 287 -6.13 -9.39 6.53
N SER A 288 -7.36 -9.88 6.69
CA SER A 288 -7.62 -11.28 7.01
C SER A 288 -7.17 -11.66 8.43
N THR A 289 -7.21 -10.70 9.35
CA THR A 289 -6.92 -10.94 10.77
C THR A 289 -8.22 -10.98 11.59
N PRO A 290 -8.32 -11.87 12.61
CA PRO A 290 -9.57 -12.03 13.36
C PRO A 290 -10.08 -10.72 13.96
N LEU A 291 -9.24 -9.94 14.62
CA LEU A 291 -9.64 -8.71 15.30
C LEU A 291 -9.73 -7.49 14.37
N GLY A 292 -8.80 -7.39 13.40
CA GLY A 292 -8.69 -6.23 12.52
C GLY A 292 -9.91 -6.03 11.65
N ASP A 293 -10.35 -7.09 11.00
CA ASP A 293 -11.46 -7.06 10.07
C ASP A 293 -12.80 -6.69 10.77
N ILE A 294 -13.02 -7.20 11.99
CA ILE A 294 -14.21 -6.89 12.78
C ILE A 294 -14.21 -5.43 13.25
N ALA A 295 -13.09 -4.95 13.80
CA ALA A 295 -12.97 -3.58 14.28
C ALA A 295 -13.18 -2.57 13.14
N GLU A 296 -12.64 -2.86 11.95
CA GLU A 296 -12.85 -2.01 10.77
C GLU A 296 -14.31 -1.96 10.33
N LEU A 297 -14.98 -3.11 10.18
CA LEU A 297 -16.38 -3.13 9.77
C LEU A 297 -17.30 -2.48 10.80
N LYS A 298 -17.02 -2.61 12.10
CA LYS A 298 -17.70 -1.84 13.14
C LYS A 298 -17.51 -0.33 12.96
N ALA A 299 -16.30 0.12 12.68
CA ALA A 299 -16.00 1.53 12.44
C ALA A 299 -16.74 2.06 11.20
N ILE A 300 -16.74 1.31 10.09
CA ILE A 300 -17.47 1.66 8.88
C ILE A 300 -18.96 1.78 9.17
N LYS A 301 -19.56 0.77 9.83
CA LYS A 301 -20.97 0.78 10.19
C LYS A 301 -21.32 1.94 11.14
N THR A 302 -20.45 2.25 12.09
CA THR A 302 -20.62 3.39 13.01
C THR A 302 -20.65 4.72 12.27
N LEU A 303 -19.76 4.90 11.26
CA LEU A 303 -19.71 6.13 10.50
C LEU A 303 -20.88 6.29 9.53
N PHE A 304 -21.16 5.24 8.74
CA PHE A 304 -22.12 5.31 7.64
C PHE A 304 -23.58 5.08 8.08
N GLY A 305 -23.80 4.49 9.28
CA GLY A 305 -25.16 4.16 9.74
C GLY A 305 -25.92 3.30 8.73
N GLU A 306 -27.15 3.67 8.39
CA GLU A 306 -27.96 2.96 7.40
C GLU A 306 -27.48 3.12 5.95
N ASP A 307 -26.70 4.17 5.66
CA ASP A 307 -26.14 4.39 4.31
C ASP A 307 -25.06 3.35 3.94
N VAL A 308 -24.55 2.59 4.92
CA VAL A 308 -23.57 1.51 4.70
C VAL A 308 -24.06 0.43 3.73
N TYR A 309 -25.37 0.18 3.69
CA TYR A 309 -25.95 -0.85 2.81
C TYR A 309 -25.94 -0.45 1.33
N GLY A 310 -25.76 0.84 1.05
CA GLY A 310 -25.52 1.38 -0.30
C GLY A 310 -24.07 1.39 -0.74
N LEU A 311 -23.13 1.10 0.16
CA LEU A 311 -21.69 1.18 -0.07
C LEU A 311 -21.13 -0.14 -0.58
N ASN A 312 -20.29 -0.12 -1.62
CA ASN A 312 -19.43 -1.26 -1.93
C ASN A 312 -18.19 -1.24 -1.03
N ILE A 313 -17.93 -2.33 -0.34
CA ILE A 313 -16.73 -2.53 0.47
C ILE A 313 -15.97 -3.70 -0.14
N SER A 314 -14.64 -3.60 -0.29
CA SER A 314 -13.83 -4.77 -0.61
C SER A 314 -12.42 -4.67 -0.05
N SER A 315 -11.78 -5.82 0.19
CA SER A 315 -10.36 -5.88 0.49
C SER A 315 -9.60 -6.54 -0.66
N THR A 316 -8.82 -5.75 -1.37
CA THR A 316 -7.92 -6.23 -2.43
C THR A 316 -6.75 -7.05 -1.90
N LYS A 317 -6.49 -7.00 -0.58
CA LYS A 317 -5.50 -7.86 0.08
C LYS A 317 -5.85 -9.35 0.00
N SER A 318 -7.11 -9.70 -0.27
CA SER A 318 -7.49 -11.08 -0.60
C SER A 318 -6.74 -11.63 -1.82
N MET A 319 -6.29 -10.75 -2.73
CA MET A 319 -5.57 -11.08 -3.98
C MET A 319 -4.09 -10.74 -3.91
N THR A 320 -3.73 -9.57 -3.41
CA THR A 320 -2.35 -9.06 -3.40
C THR A 320 -1.54 -9.50 -2.18
N GLY A 321 -2.21 -9.99 -1.13
CA GLY A 321 -1.62 -10.04 0.20
C GLY A 321 -1.44 -8.64 0.78
N HIS A 322 -0.77 -8.56 1.92
CA HIS A 322 -0.49 -7.32 2.62
C HIS A 322 0.94 -6.85 2.35
N LEU A 323 1.10 -5.79 1.57
CA LEU A 323 2.39 -5.21 1.20
C LEU A 323 2.96 -4.28 2.29
N LEU A 324 2.47 -4.36 3.51
CA LEU A 324 2.93 -3.55 4.65
C LEU A 324 2.97 -2.05 4.31
N GLY A 325 4.16 -1.42 4.35
CA GLY A 325 4.29 0.01 4.08
C GLY A 325 3.91 0.43 2.65
N ALA A 326 3.91 -0.48 1.70
CA ALA A 326 3.48 -0.22 0.31
C ALA A 326 1.99 -0.50 0.05
N ALA A 327 1.27 -1.10 1.01
CA ALA A 327 -0.10 -1.59 0.80
C ALA A 327 -1.05 -0.48 0.32
N ALA A 328 -1.07 0.65 1.01
CA ALA A 328 -1.98 1.75 0.66
C ALA A 328 -1.73 2.34 -0.74
N ALA A 329 -0.47 2.32 -1.21
CA ALA A 329 -0.17 2.82 -2.56
C ALA A 329 -0.78 1.93 -3.66
N VAL A 330 -0.72 0.60 -3.51
CA VAL A 330 -1.37 -0.30 -4.48
C VAL A 330 -2.88 -0.26 -4.35
N GLU A 331 -3.42 -0.03 -3.17
CA GLU A 331 -4.86 0.14 -2.91
C GLU A 331 -5.39 1.46 -3.46
N ALA A 332 -4.60 2.53 -3.41
CA ALA A 332 -4.90 3.78 -4.10
C ALA A 332 -5.07 3.56 -5.61
N LEU A 333 -4.19 2.78 -6.24
CA LEU A 333 -4.36 2.41 -7.66
C LEU A 333 -5.65 1.62 -7.90
N ALA A 334 -6.06 0.73 -6.98
CA ALA A 334 -7.33 0.02 -7.10
C ALA A 334 -8.52 0.97 -7.06
N CYS A 335 -8.52 1.97 -6.17
CA CYS A 335 -9.55 3.02 -6.09
C CYS A 335 -9.58 3.87 -7.37
N ILE A 336 -8.44 4.34 -7.85
CA ILE A 336 -8.33 5.13 -9.09
C ILE A 336 -8.85 4.35 -10.29
N CYS A 337 -8.47 3.07 -10.40
CA CYS A 337 -8.98 2.20 -11.47
C CYS A 337 -10.49 1.94 -11.33
N ALA A 338 -11.02 1.79 -10.13
CA ALA A 338 -12.45 1.64 -9.91
C ALA A 338 -13.24 2.86 -10.41
N ILE A 339 -12.73 4.07 -10.15
CA ILE A 339 -13.30 5.32 -10.69
C ILE A 339 -13.22 5.34 -12.23
N GLU A 340 -12.06 5.00 -12.80
CA GLU A 340 -11.85 5.04 -14.27
C GLU A 340 -12.69 4.01 -15.00
N LYS A 341 -12.83 2.79 -14.46
CA LYS A 341 -13.47 1.64 -15.13
C LYS A 341 -14.94 1.45 -14.77
N GLY A 342 -15.41 2.04 -13.68
CA GLY A 342 -16.75 1.75 -13.14
C GLY A 342 -16.89 0.30 -12.63
N ILE A 343 -15.83 -0.26 -12.06
CA ILE A 343 -15.77 -1.64 -11.58
C ILE A 343 -15.14 -1.66 -10.18
N VAL A 344 -15.84 -2.22 -9.21
CA VAL A 344 -15.33 -2.47 -7.87
C VAL A 344 -14.70 -3.87 -7.82
N PRO A 345 -13.41 -4.00 -7.47
CA PRO A 345 -12.75 -5.30 -7.36
C PRO A 345 -13.30 -6.12 -6.18
N PRO A 346 -13.30 -7.46 -6.26
CA PRO A 346 -13.91 -8.31 -5.24
C PRO A 346 -13.02 -8.49 -4.01
N THR A 347 -13.66 -8.88 -2.90
CA THR A 347 -13.04 -9.68 -1.84
C THR A 347 -13.21 -11.15 -2.21
N ILE A 348 -12.13 -11.89 -2.37
CA ILE A 348 -12.17 -13.33 -2.68
C ILE A 348 -11.93 -14.18 -1.43
N ASN A 349 -12.15 -15.50 -1.56
CA ASN A 349 -11.85 -16.52 -0.56
C ASN A 349 -12.77 -16.53 0.68
N VAL A 350 -13.89 -15.84 0.66
CA VAL A 350 -14.90 -15.94 1.72
C VAL A 350 -15.80 -17.12 1.41
N GLU A 351 -15.65 -18.20 2.20
CA GLU A 351 -16.50 -19.40 2.13
C GLU A 351 -17.65 -19.35 3.12
N GLU A 352 -17.37 -18.88 4.34
CA GLU A 352 -18.36 -18.66 5.39
C GLU A 352 -18.07 -17.29 6.02
N LEU A 353 -19.05 -16.38 5.94
CA LEU A 353 -18.92 -15.05 6.55
C LEU A 353 -18.78 -15.19 8.07
N ASP A 354 -17.91 -14.41 8.69
CA ASP A 354 -17.76 -14.38 10.13
C ASP A 354 -19.12 -14.00 10.77
N PRO A 355 -19.63 -14.76 11.77
CA PRO A 355 -20.94 -14.53 12.37
C PRO A 355 -21.07 -13.19 13.11
N GLU A 356 -19.97 -12.51 13.42
CA GLU A 356 -19.99 -11.15 13.99
C GLU A 356 -20.19 -10.07 12.92
N ILE A 357 -20.11 -10.41 11.64
CA ILE A 357 -20.29 -9.49 10.52
C ILE A 357 -21.74 -9.48 10.06
N ASP A 358 -22.28 -8.29 9.87
CA ASP A 358 -23.61 -8.09 9.31
C ASP A 358 -23.68 -8.63 7.87
N PRO A 359 -24.51 -9.65 7.60
CA PRO A 359 -24.59 -10.28 6.28
C PRO A 359 -25.24 -9.41 5.21
N GLU A 360 -25.87 -8.27 5.57
CA GLU A 360 -26.46 -7.33 4.62
C GLU A 360 -25.43 -6.36 4.02
N LEU A 361 -24.20 -6.31 4.57
CA LEU A 361 -23.13 -5.48 4.01
C LEU A 361 -22.70 -5.97 2.63
N ASN A 362 -22.58 -5.05 1.68
CA ASN A 362 -22.05 -5.37 0.36
C ASN A 362 -20.51 -5.41 0.38
N LEU A 363 -19.95 -6.54 0.83
CA LEU A 363 -18.50 -6.78 0.90
C LEU A 363 -17.90 -7.15 -0.47
N THR A 364 -18.65 -7.02 -1.56
CA THR A 364 -18.23 -7.32 -2.93
C THR A 364 -17.63 -8.72 -3.06
N LEU A 365 -18.31 -9.74 -2.50
CA LEU A 365 -17.76 -11.09 -2.37
C LEU A 365 -17.64 -11.84 -3.69
N GLY A 366 -16.49 -12.45 -3.92
CA GLY A 366 -16.22 -13.46 -4.96
C GLY A 366 -16.10 -12.92 -6.38
N LYS A 367 -16.83 -11.87 -6.75
CA LYS A 367 -16.83 -11.31 -8.11
C LYS A 367 -16.85 -9.79 -8.07
N ALA A 368 -16.12 -9.17 -9.02
CA ALA A 368 -16.17 -7.74 -9.25
C ALA A 368 -17.61 -7.28 -9.57
N GLN A 369 -17.96 -6.07 -9.13
CA GLN A 369 -19.28 -5.48 -9.34
C GLN A 369 -19.16 -4.23 -10.21
N GLN A 370 -20.04 -4.11 -11.20
CA GLN A 370 -20.20 -2.88 -11.98
C GLN A 370 -20.86 -1.81 -11.13
N ARG A 371 -20.25 -0.62 -11.09
CA ARG A 371 -20.76 0.54 -10.36
C ARG A 371 -20.16 1.82 -10.93
N ASP A 372 -20.97 2.86 -11.15
CA ASP A 372 -20.43 4.20 -11.41
C ASP A 372 -19.80 4.74 -10.12
N VAL A 373 -18.49 4.53 -9.98
CA VAL A 373 -17.74 4.98 -8.81
C VAL A 373 -17.35 6.44 -9.03
N ARG A 374 -17.97 7.35 -8.29
CA ARG A 374 -17.65 8.79 -8.29
C ARG A 374 -16.70 9.14 -7.17
N VAL A 375 -16.86 8.50 -6.03
CA VAL A 375 -16.02 8.70 -4.85
C VAL A 375 -15.56 7.34 -4.34
N ALA A 376 -14.25 7.18 -4.23
CA ALA A 376 -13.63 6.02 -3.63
C ALA A 376 -12.81 6.42 -2.40
N MET A 377 -12.95 5.67 -1.34
CA MET A 377 -12.21 5.83 -0.08
C MET A 377 -11.27 4.63 0.12
N SER A 378 -10.07 4.85 0.65
CA SER A 378 -9.14 3.77 1.02
C SER A 378 -8.68 3.94 2.46
N ASN A 379 -8.87 2.88 3.25
CA ASN A 379 -8.46 2.80 4.64
C ASN A 379 -7.16 2.03 4.80
N THR A 380 -6.31 2.50 5.70
CA THR A 380 -5.13 1.75 6.13
C THR A 380 -4.90 1.95 7.62
N PHE A 381 -4.76 0.85 8.33
CA PHE A 381 -4.50 0.83 9.77
C PHE A 381 -3.18 0.11 10.05
N GLY A 382 -2.31 0.72 10.84
CA GLY A 382 -0.95 0.24 11.08
C GLY A 382 -0.68 -0.08 12.54
N PHE A 383 0.28 -0.98 12.78
CA PHE A 383 0.87 -1.17 14.09
C PHE A 383 1.34 0.16 14.66
N GLY A 384 1.19 0.36 15.99
CA GLY A 384 1.33 1.67 16.64
C GLY A 384 0.00 2.41 16.77
N GLY A 385 -1.10 1.82 16.26
CA GLY A 385 -2.44 2.44 16.28
C GLY A 385 -2.61 3.55 15.25
N HIS A 386 -1.86 3.49 14.15
CA HIS A 386 -1.96 4.47 13.06
C HIS A 386 -3.23 4.21 12.24
N ASN A 387 -4.10 5.19 12.12
CA ASN A 387 -5.27 5.16 11.25
C ASN A 387 -5.14 6.24 10.17
N SER A 388 -5.36 5.86 8.93
CA SER A 388 -5.24 6.76 7.79
C SER A 388 -6.27 6.42 6.73
N THR A 389 -6.94 7.43 6.23
CA THR A 389 -7.95 7.34 5.17
C THR A 389 -7.68 8.38 4.10
N ILE A 390 -7.75 8.00 2.84
CA ILE A 390 -7.69 8.91 1.69
C ILE A 390 -8.95 8.80 0.86
N VAL A 391 -9.32 9.88 0.19
CA VAL A 391 -10.52 9.98 -0.65
C VAL A 391 -10.14 10.47 -2.05
N PHE A 392 -10.58 9.72 -3.05
CA PHE A 392 -10.49 10.07 -4.46
C PHE A 392 -11.86 10.40 -5.02
N ARG A 393 -11.94 11.43 -5.87
CA ARG A 393 -13.16 11.87 -6.52
C ARG A 393 -12.98 11.96 -8.03
N LYS A 394 -13.97 11.47 -8.78
CA LYS A 394 -14.08 11.63 -10.23
C LYS A 394 -14.27 13.11 -10.57
N LEU A 395 -13.54 13.59 -11.58
CA LEU A 395 -13.65 14.97 -12.08
C LEU A 395 -14.82 15.16 -13.03
#